data_91a7d3f966eb40698488f7f9cce25d97
#
_entry.id   91a7d3f966eb40698488f7f9cce25d97
#
_cell.length_a   1.000
_cell.length_b   1.000
_cell.length_c   1.000
_cell.angle_alpha   90.00
_cell.angle_beta   90.00
_cell.angle_gamma   90.00
#
_symmetry.space_group_name_H-M   'P 1'
#
loop_
_entity.id
_entity.type
_entity.pdbx_description
1 polymer ?
#
loop_
_entity_poly.entity_id
_entity_poly.type
_entity_poly.pdbx_seq_one_letter_code
_entity_poly.pdbx_strand_id
1 'polypeptide(L)'
;FDLAIAVSNANLFNNIKSLKKAIFSVSNQSLEKFLRKRQFISTYTHKPVIVTLCDYQFKKRSFLTAPFGKLTIPITVDKQFINEEVDVNFIPPKKAIYNIRSNRNLDILLEIWTDLIYQKDKNLEFHITPDLIEYSDKLKNHNIFLRTIGNRSEMIDELKHSRVLLYLGHKSDIFTLTAEEAIKLCVPVITYGIGSLSERVSHGNNGFIAKNSSEFAKYTLDLMNDDTILRELKTKMFKKRLEITWSVIADTWIKNFLR
;
A
#
# COMPACT_ATOMS: atom_id res chain seq x y z
N PHE A 1 16.69 9.69 -27.87
CA PHE A 1 16.43 9.86 -26.44
C PHE A 1 17.47 9.12 -25.60
N ASP A 2 17.87 9.68 -24.47
CA ASP A 2 18.84 9.04 -23.55
C ASP A 2 18.21 7.84 -22.84
N LEU A 3 16.94 7.96 -22.45
CA LEU A 3 16.17 6.91 -21.79
C LEU A 3 14.77 6.80 -22.38
N ALA A 4 14.31 5.59 -22.64
CA ALA A 4 12.91 5.26 -22.92
C ALA A 4 12.37 4.37 -21.80
N ILE A 5 11.21 4.75 -21.24
CA ILE A 5 10.53 3.99 -20.18
C ILE A 5 9.21 3.46 -20.75
N ALA A 6 9.07 2.13 -20.78
CA ALA A 6 7.83 1.48 -21.16
C ALA A 6 7.10 0.95 -19.93
N VAL A 7 5.83 1.30 -19.77
CA VAL A 7 5.03 0.81 -18.65
C VAL A 7 4.49 -0.58 -18.96
N SER A 8 5.06 -1.59 -18.31
CA SER A 8 4.63 -3.01 -18.34
C SER A 8 4.50 -3.62 -19.76
N ASN A 9 5.11 -3.03 -20.80
CA ASN A 9 4.99 -3.53 -22.18
C ASN A 9 6.25 -3.27 -23.03
N ALA A 10 7.07 -4.29 -23.26
CA ALA A 10 8.30 -4.20 -24.06
C ALA A 10 8.06 -3.87 -25.54
N ASN A 11 6.90 -4.18 -26.10
CA ASN A 11 6.60 -3.94 -27.51
C ASN A 11 6.60 -2.44 -27.86
N LEU A 12 6.44 -1.57 -26.86
CA LEU A 12 6.52 -0.13 -27.05
C LEU A 12 7.88 0.35 -27.52
N PHE A 13 8.94 -0.46 -27.33
CA PHE A 13 10.29 -0.09 -27.79
C PHE A 13 10.54 -0.33 -29.28
N ASN A 14 9.66 -1.06 -29.99
CA ASN A 14 9.91 -1.42 -31.38
C ASN A 14 10.09 -0.21 -32.30
N ASN A 15 9.44 0.91 -31.98
CA ASN A 15 9.47 2.15 -32.76
C ASN A 15 10.24 3.29 -32.08
N ILE A 16 10.97 2.98 -31.00
CA ILE A 16 11.67 4.01 -30.21
C ILE A 16 13.18 3.77 -30.24
N LYS A 17 13.93 4.79 -30.70
CA LYS A 17 15.39 4.82 -30.60
C LYS A 17 15.80 5.53 -29.31
N SER A 18 16.48 4.81 -28.42
CA SER A 18 17.02 5.35 -27.16
C SER A 18 18.29 4.61 -26.76
N LEU A 19 19.19 5.30 -26.05
CA LEU A 19 20.44 4.72 -25.55
C LEU A 19 20.18 3.68 -24.47
N LYS A 20 19.29 4.00 -23.53
CA LYS A 20 18.89 3.10 -22.43
C LYS A 20 17.39 2.84 -22.48
N LYS A 21 16.99 1.65 -22.05
CA LYS A 21 15.57 1.22 -22.03
C LYS A 21 15.22 0.61 -20.68
N ALA A 22 14.08 1.00 -20.12
CA ALA A 22 13.58 0.47 -18.87
C ALA A 22 12.10 0.04 -18.99
N ILE A 23 11.75 -1.12 -18.46
CA ILE A 23 10.35 -1.52 -18.26
C ILE A 23 9.98 -1.18 -16.81
N PHE A 24 9.14 -0.18 -16.62
CA PHE A 24 8.55 0.12 -15.34
C PHE A 24 7.35 -0.80 -15.10
N SER A 25 7.51 -1.75 -14.19
CA SER A 25 6.55 -2.84 -13.99
C SER A 25 5.54 -2.49 -12.91
N VAL A 26 4.36 -2.00 -13.31
CA VAL A 26 3.23 -1.69 -12.41
C VAL A 26 2.30 -2.89 -12.17
N SER A 27 2.71 -4.09 -12.54
CA SER A 27 1.97 -5.34 -12.33
C SER A 27 2.93 -6.52 -12.26
N ASN A 28 2.50 -7.62 -11.64
CA ASN A 28 3.31 -8.85 -11.63
C ASN A 28 3.65 -9.31 -13.05
N GLN A 29 4.91 -9.56 -13.31
CA GLN A 29 5.45 -10.10 -14.57
C GLN A 29 5.39 -11.62 -14.54
N SER A 30 4.17 -12.20 -14.54
CA SER A 30 4.00 -13.64 -14.64
C SER A 30 4.41 -14.15 -16.02
N LEU A 31 4.87 -15.40 -16.08
CA LEU A 31 5.21 -16.06 -17.35
C LEU A 31 4.03 -16.04 -18.32
N GLU A 32 2.84 -16.37 -17.86
CA GLU A 32 1.61 -16.37 -18.66
C GLU A 32 1.34 -15.00 -19.29
N LYS A 33 1.42 -13.92 -18.50
CA LYS A 33 1.20 -12.56 -18.98
C LYS A 33 2.25 -12.13 -20.00
N PHE A 34 3.49 -12.54 -19.78
CA PHE A 34 4.61 -12.27 -20.67
C PHE A 34 4.42 -12.94 -22.03
N LEU A 35 4.03 -14.23 -22.03
CA LEU A 35 3.73 -14.99 -23.25
C LEU A 35 2.47 -14.50 -23.95
N ARG A 36 1.38 -14.29 -23.22
CA ARG A 36 0.11 -13.80 -23.74
C ARG A 36 0.23 -12.47 -24.49
N LYS A 37 1.04 -11.55 -23.96
CA LYS A 37 1.31 -10.24 -24.59
C LYS A 37 2.37 -10.28 -25.69
N ARG A 38 2.90 -11.46 -26.04
CA ARG A 38 3.93 -11.66 -27.06
C ARG A 38 5.14 -10.72 -26.88
N GLN A 39 5.51 -10.43 -25.64
CA GLN A 39 6.60 -9.48 -25.34
C GLN A 39 7.99 -10.12 -25.41
N PHE A 40 8.09 -11.43 -25.58
CA PHE A 40 9.33 -12.18 -25.53
C PHE A 40 10.38 -11.62 -26.51
N ILE A 41 10.02 -11.53 -27.80
CA ILE A 41 10.93 -11.05 -28.85
C ILE A 41 11.40 -9.62 -28.50
N SER A 42 10.49 -8.70 -28.27
CA SER A 42 10.83 -7.31 -27.98
C SER A 42 11.69 -7.17 -26.71
N THR A 43 11.43 -7.97 -25.68
CA THR A 43 12.23 -7.92 -24.46
C THR A 43 13.66 -8.41 -24.71
N TYR A 44 13.83 -9.51 -25.42
CA TYR A 44 15.18 -10.04 -25.71
C TYR A 44 15.93 -9.22 -26.75
N THR A 45 15.24 -8.62 -27.71
CA THR A 45 15.86 -7.69 -28.70
C THR A 45 16.33 -6.41 -28.04
N HIS A 46 15.51 -5.80 -27.19
CA HIS A 46 15.80 -4.49 -26.60
C HIS A 46 16.54 -4.55 -25.26
N LYS A 47 16.59 -5.71 -24.61
CA LYS A 47 17.28 -5.95 -23.34
C LYS A 47 17.06 -4.84 -22.28
N PRO A 48 15.81 -4.44 -22.00
CA PRO A 48 15.55 -3.35 -21.08
C PRO A 48 15.85 -3.73 -19.62
N VAL A 49 16.23 -2.77 -18.79
CA VAL A 49 16.25 -2.97 -17.33
C VAL A 49 14.82 -3.07 -16.82
N ILE A 50 14.53 -4.11 -16.02
CA ILE A 50 13.22 -4.28 -15.42
C ILE A 50 13.20 -3.59 -14.06
N VAL A 51 12.42 -2.52 -13.97
CA VAL A 51 12.22 -1.74 -12.75
C VAL A 51 10.94 -2.18 -12.08
N THR A 52 11.04 -2.66 -10.83
CA THR A 52 9.92 -3.10 -9.98
C THR A 52 9.63 -2.07 -8.88
N LEU A 53 8.43 -2.10 -8.32
CA LEU A 53 7.98 -1.19 -7.27
C LEU A 53 8.47 -1.61 -5.88
N CYS A 54 8.76 -2.90 -5.69
CA CYS A 54 9.19 -3.47 -4.42
C CYS A 54 9.91 -4.80 -4.66
N ASP A 55 10.63 -5.29 -3.67
CA ASP A 55 11.36 -6.56 -3.77
C ASP A 55 10.42 -7.77 -3.76
N TYR A 56 9.25 -7.68 -3.13
CA TYR A 56 8.21 -8.71 -3.21
C TYR A 56 7.80 -8.95 -4.68
N GLN A 57 7.53 -7.89 -5.42
CA GLN A 57 7.20 -7.96 -6.84
C GLN A 57 8.36 -8.59 -7.64
N PHE A 58 9.59 -8.21 -7.31
CA PHE A 58 10.77 -8.76 -7.95
C PHE A 58 10.91 -10.27 -7.74
N LYS A 59 10.71 -10.78 -6.53
CA LYS A 59 10.74 -12.21 -6.20
C LYS A 59 9.67 -13.02 -6.93
N LYS A 60 8.57 -12.39 -7.34
CA LYS A 60 7.45 -13.00 -8.09
C LYS A 60 7.61 -12.93 -9.61
N ARG A 61 8.71 -12.39 -10.13
CA ARG A 61 8.94 -12.31 -11.57
C ARG A 61 9.18 -13.67 -12.19
N SER A 62 8.89 -13.76 -13.50
CA SER A 62 9.24 -14.95 -14.29
C SER A 62 10.75 -15.12 -14.37
N PHE A 63 11.24 -16.37 -14.32
CA PHE A 63 12.65 -16.71 -14.57
C PHE A 63 13.15 -16.26 -15.95
N LEU A 64 12.27 -16.16 -16.95
CA LEU A 64 12.59 -15.64 -18.28
C LEU A 64 13.05 -14.19 -18.28
N THR A 65 12.78 -13.46 -17.22
CA THR A 65 13.25 -12.07 -17.04
C THR A 65 14.54 -11.98 -16.23
N ALA A 66 15.10 -13.12 -15.79
CA ALA A 66 16.32 -13.16 -14.98
C ALA A 66 17.57 -12.54 -15.67
N PRO A 67 17.77 -12.65 -17.00
CA PRO A 67 18.91 -12.03 -17.68
C PRO A 67 18.88 -10.50 -17.70
N PHE A 68 17.72 -9.88 -17.44
CA PHE A 68 17.58 -8.43 -17.48
C PHE A 68 17.86 -7.83 -16.12
N GLY A 69 18.54 -6.69 -16.11
CA GLY A 69 18.97 -6.02 -14.90
C GLY A 69 17.83 -5.85 -13.89
N LYS A 70 18.17 -5.94 -12.59
CA LYS A 70 17.27 -5.72 -11.47
C LYS A 70 17.41 -4.30 -10.97
N LEU A 71 16.30 -3.59 -10.86
CA LEU A 71 16.25 -2.33 -10.14
C LEU A 71 14.89 -2.21 -9.46
N THR A 72 14.88 -1.86 -8.18
CA THR A 72 13.66 -1.54 -7.44
C THR A 72 13.60 -0.04 -7.24
N ILE A 73 12.61 0.62 -7.84
CA ILE A 73 12.30 2.03 -7.63
C ILE A 73 10.83 2.11 -7.21
N PRO A 74 10.55 2.46 -5.95
CA PRO A 74 9.17 2.59 -5.48
C PRO A 74 8.49 3.79 -6.16
N ILE A 75 7.18 3.83 -6.05
CA ILE A 75 6.39 5.05 -6.24
C ILE A 75 6.01 5.60 -4.87
N THR A 76 5.48 6.80 -4.82
CA THR A 76 4.90 7.37 -3.61
C THR A 76 3.49 7.89 -3.90
N VAL A 77 2.85 8.45 -2.91
CA VAL A 77 1.47 8.97 -2.98
C VAL A 77 1.41 10.34 -3.63
N ASP A 78 0.20 10.81 -3.88
CA ASP A 78 -0.06 12.14 -4.41
C ASP A 78 0.48 13.24 -3.48
N LYS A 79 0.84 14.38 -4.07
CA LYS A 79 1.39 15.55 -3.36
C LYS A 79 0.47 16.04 -2.23
N GLN A 80 -0.83 15.89 -2.37
CA GLN A 80 -1.77 16.29 -1.31
C GLN A 80 -1.50 15.55 0.01
N PHE A 81 -1.23 14.23 -0.05
CA PHE A 81 -0.86 13.47 1.17
C PHE A 81 0.51 13.85 1.72
N ILE A 82 1.46 14.21 0.85
CA ILE A 82 2.82 14.58 1.26
C ILE A 82 2.83 15.96 1.92
N ASN A 83 2.09 16.91 1.36
CA ASN A 83 2.05 18.31 1.79
C ASN A 83 1.05 18.55 2.93
N GLU A 84 0.27 17.55 3.29
CA GLU A 84 -0.72 17.68 4.36
C GLU A 84 -0.06 17.91 5.71
N GLU A 85 -0.60 18.87 6.46
CA GLU A 85 -0.16 19.11 7.84
C GLU A 85 -0.66 17.99 8.75
N VAL A 86 0.26 17.44 9.55
CA VAL A 86 -0.04 16.37 10.49
C VAL A 86 0.36 16.79 11.88
N ASP A 87 -0.63 16.88 12.76
CA ASP A 87 -0.41 17.05 14.20
C ASP A 87 -0.24 15.67 14.86
N VAL A 88 0.96 15.39 15.34
CA VAL A 88 1.27 14.15 16.04
C VAL A 88 0.61 14.03 17.41
N ASN A 89 0.22 15.18 18.02
CA ASN A 89 -0.44 15.23 19.32
C ASN A 89 -1.96 15.06 19.21
N PHE A 90 -2.53 15.31 18.03
CA PHE A 90 -3.94 15.07 17.81
C PHE A 90 -4.27 13.59 17.95
N ILE A 91 -5.16 13.26 18.86
CA ILE A 91 -5.68 11.92 19.08
C ILE A 91 -7.06 11.79 18.44
N PRO A 92 -7.18 11.02 17.35
CA PRO A 92 -8.47 10.83 16.68
C PRO A 92 -9.48 10.05 17.55
N PRO A 93 -10.77 10.12 17.23
CA PRO A 93 -11.77 9.22 17.81
C PRO A 93 -11.37 7.74 17.69
N LYS A 94 -11.98 6.87 18.50
CA LYS A 94 -11.76 5.43 18.47
C LYS A 94 -12.36 4.79 17.20
N LYS A 95 -11.83 5.18 16.05
CA LYS A 95 -12.26 4.78 14.72
C LYS A 95 -11.15 4.06 13.97
N ALA A 96 -11.43 2.85 13.52
CA ALA A 96 -10.62 2.12 12.56
C ALA A 96 -11.18 2.32 11.14
N ILE A 97 -10.32 2.29 10.13
CA ILE A 97 -10.73 2.43 8.73
C ILE A 97 -10.22 1.27 7.88
N TYR A 98 -11.05 0.84 6.92
CA TYR A 98 -10.67 0.03 5.77
C TYR A 98 -10.88 0.86 4.52
N ASN A 99 -9.81 1.17 3.79
CA ASN A 99 -9.85 2.01 2.60
C ASN A 99 -9.18 1.30 1.42
N ILE A 100 -9.70 0.15 1.02
CA ILE A 100 -9.17 -0.64 -0.08
C ILE A 100 -10.25 -0.79 -1.15
N ARG A 101 -9.95 -0.45 -2.40
CA ARG A 101 -10.90 -0.49 -3.53
C ARG A 101 -11.38 -1.88 -3.93
N SER A 102 -11.03 -2.91 -3.20
CA SER A 102 -11.46 -4.28 -3.45
C SER A 102 -11.82 -4.93 -2.12
N ASN A 103 -12.78 -5.84 -2.14
CA ASN A 103 -13.23 -6.61 -0.96
C ASN A 103 -12.27 -7.76 -0.57
N ARG A 104 -11.00 -7.71 -0.99
CA ARG A 104 -10.01 -8.77 -0.72
C ARG A 104 -9.85 -9.00 0.77
N ASN A 105 -10.19 -10.20 1.22
CA ASN A 105 -10.14 -10.61 2.63
C ASN A 105 -10.95 -9.70 3.57
N LEU A 106 -11.92 -8.95 3.05
CA LEU A 106 -12.79 -8.09 3.87
C LEU A 106 -13.72 -8.93 4.75
N ASP A 107 -14.20 -10.06 4.23
CA ASP A 107 -14.98 -11.05 4.96
C ASP A 107 -14.28 -11.53 6.23
N ILE A 108 -13.01 -11.94 6.10
CA ILE A 108 -12.18 -12.37 7.23
C ILE A 108 -11.95 -11.20 8.22
N LEU A 109 -11.74 -9.99 7.71
CA LEU A 109 -11.57 -8.81 8.56
C LEU A 109 -12.84 -8.47 9.33
N LEU A 110 -14.02 -8.64 8.72
CA LEU A 110 -15.30 -8.46 9.36
C LEU A 110 -15.53 -9.49 10.49
N GLU A 111 -15.14 -10.75 10.28
CA GLU A 111 -15.17 -11.77 11.33
C GLU A 111 -14.24 -11.41 12.49
N ILE A 112 -13.00 -10.99 12.21
CA ILE A 112 -12.06 -10.55 13.25
C ILE A 112 -12.65 -9.36 14.03
N TRP A 113 -13.28 -8.41 13.34
CA TRP A 113 -13.89 -7.25 13.99
C TRP A 113 -15.06 -7.67 14.89
N THR A 114 -16.01 -8.44 14.35
CA THR A 114 -17.23 -8.83 15.08
C THR A 114 -16.95 -9.73 16.28
N ASP A 115 -16.01 -10.68 16.11
CA ASP A 115 -15.85 -11.77 17.09
C ASP A 115 -14.73 -11.49 18.11
N LEU A 116 -13.70 -10.74 17.73
CA LEU A 116 -12.51 -10.55 18.56
C LEU A 116 -12.30 -9.11 19.03
N ILE A 117 -12.73 -8.10 18.26
CA ILE A 117 -12.47 -6.68 18.58
C ILE A 117 -13.72 -6.09 19.26
N TYR A 118 -14.84 -6.06 18.57
CA TYR A 118 -16.08 -5.47 19.07
C TYR A 118 -16.60 -6.10 20.36
N GLN A 119 -16.39 -7.41 20.57
CA GLN A 119 -16.77 -8.09 21.80
C GLN A 119 -15.98 -7.60 23.02
N LYS A 120 -14.79 -7.03 22.82
CA LYS A 120 -13.93 -6.52 23.90
C LYS A 120 -14.21 -5.06 24.22
N ASP A 121 -14.55 -4.25 23.22
CA ASP A 121 -14.91 -2.85 23.42
C ASP A 121 -15.96 -2.43 22.38
N LYS A 122 -17.18 -2.24 22.85
CA LYS A 122 -18.36 -1.88 22.03
C LYS A 122 -18.42 -0.39 21.67
N ASN A 123 -17.46 0.42 22.15
CA ASN A 123 -17.40 1.85 21.80
C ASN A 123 -16.51 2.11 20.57
N LEU A 124 -15.93 1.07 19.99
CA LEU A 124 -15.09 1.18 18.81
C LEU A 124 -15.94 1.26 17.56
N GLU A 125 -15.47 2.04 16.58
CA GLU A 125 -16.10 2.17 15.26
C GLU A 125 -15.20 1.62 14.16
N PHE A 126 -15.78 0.94 13.18
CA PHE A 126 -15.10 0.46 11.98
C PHE A 126 -15.76 1.04 10.73
N HIS A 127 -15.02 1.86 10.01
CA HIS A 127 -15.48 2.51 8.79
C HIS A 127 -14.88 1.83 7.56
N ILE A 128 -15.74 1.46 6.61
CA ILE A 128 -15.36 0.81 5.35
C ILE A 128 -15.59 1.80 4.21
N THR A 129 -14.54 2.05 3.43
CA THR A 129 -14.57 2.91 2.25
C THR A 129 -13.78 2.28 1.10
N PRO A 130 -14.21 2.32 -0.14
CA PRO A 130 -15.57 2.66 -0.57
C PRO A 130 -16.60 1.64 -0.07
N ASP A 131 -17.86 1.94 -0.30
CA ASP A 131 -18.97 1.04 -0.02
C ASP A 131 -18.87 -0.21 -0.92
N LEU A 132 -18.37 -1.31 -0.35
CA LEU A 132 -18.02 -2.55 -1.08
C LEU A 132 -18.97 -3.71 -0.82
N ILE A 133 -19.85 -3.57 0.15
CA ILE A 133 -20.73 -4.63 0.65
C ILE A 133 -22.12 -4.07 0.94
N GLU A 134 -23.13 -4.93 0.88
CA GLU A 134 -24.48 -4.54 1.31
C GLU A 134 -24.52 -4.27 2.82
N TYR A 135 -25.17 -3.17 3.18
CA TYR A 135 -25.32 -2.77 4.57
C TYR A 135 -26.42 -3.59 5.24
N SER A 136 -26.04 -4.45 6.15
CA SER A 136 -26.92 -5.34 6.91
C SER A 136 -27.05 -4.92 8.37
N ASP A 137 -28.10 -5.42 9.05
CA ASP A 137 -28.27 -5.19 10.49
C ASP A 137 -27.11 -5.78 11.31
N LYS A 138 -26.48 -6.86 10.82
CA LYS A 138 -25.28 -7.43 11.44
C LYS A 138 -24.16 -6.38 11.49
N LEU A 139 -23.95 -5.62 10.44
CA LEU A 139 -22.92 -4.58 10.40
C LEU A 139 -23.24 -3.44 11.36
N LYS A 140 -24.48 -2.94 11.35
CA LYS A 140 -24.95 -1.89 12.28
C LYS A 140 -24.73 -2.30 13.73
N ASN A 141 -25.13 -3.50 14.10
CA ASN A 141 -25.06 -4.00 15.47
C ASN A 141 -23.63 -4.20 15.98
N HIS A 142 -22.63 -4.06 15.11
CA HIS A 142 -21.19 -4.16 15.46
C HIS A 142 -20.43 -2.86 15.20
N ASN A 143 -21.11 -1.72 15.13
CA ASN A 143 -20.54 -0.39 14.86
C ASN A 143 -19.67 -0.37 13.59
N ILE A 144 -20.14 -1.03 12.53
CA ILE A 144 -19.52 -1.03 11.22
C ILE A 144 -20.30 -0.07 10.33
N PHE A 145 -19.61 0.94 9.78
CA PHE A 145 -20.19 2.00 8.97
C PHE A 145 -19.65 1.96 7.56
N LEU A 146 -20.54 1.93 6.57
CA LEU A 146 -20.15 2.08 5.16
C LEU A 146 -20.10 3.57 4.82
N ARG A 147 -19.01 3.99 4.16
CA ARG A 147 -18.76 5.38 3.81
C ARG A 147 -18.51 5.53 2.32
N THR A 148 -19.26 6.41 1.68
CA THR A 148 -18.98 6.87 0.32
C THR A 148 -18.16 8.16 0.42
N ILE A 149 -16.96 8.15 -0.16
CA ILE A 149 -16.04 9.29 -0.17
C ILE A 149 -15.97 9.83 -1.59
N GLY A 150 -16.32 11.11 -1.76
CA GLY A 150 -16.46 11.72 -3.08
C GLY A 150 -15.13 12.16 -3.69
N ASN A 151 -14.19 12.62 -2.88
CA ASN A 151 -12.95 13.20 -3.36
C ASN A 151 -11.75 12.91 -2.44
N ARG A 152 -10.56 13.32 -2.87
CA ARG A 152 -9.32 13.03 -2.16
C ARG A 152 -9.16 13.79 -0.84
N SER A 153 -9.66 15.03 -0.77
CA SER A 153 -9.63 15.80 0.47
C SER A 153 -10.46 15.13 1.57
N GLU A 154 -11.65 14.66 1.24
CA GLU A 154 -12.49 13.90 2.16
C GLU A 154 -11.80 12.60 2.62
N MET A 155 -11.05 11.94 1.72
CA MET A 155 -10.27 10.75 2.08
C MET A 155 -9.14 11.07 3.05
N ILE A 156 -8.45 12.18 2.84
CA ILE A 156 -7.39 12.66 3.75
C ILE A 156 -7.99 12.93 5.12
N ASP A 157 -9.12 13.63 5.18
CA ASP A 157 -9.79 13.95 6.44
C ASP A 157 -10.28 12.68 7.15
N GLU A 158 -10.87 11.73 6.42
CA GLU A 158 -11.33 10.47 6.98
C GLU A 158 -10.18 9.63 7.56
N LEU A 159 -9.03 9.59 6.88
CA LEU A 159 -7.83 8.95 7.38
C LEU A 159 -7.28 9.67 8.62
N LYS A 160 -7.13 10.99 8.60
CA LYS A 160 -6.62 11.79 9.74
C LYS A 160 -7.48 11.62 11.00
N HIS A 161 -8.78 11.43 10.83
CA HIS A 161 -9.74 11.16 11.92
C HIS A 161 -9.90 9.67 12.25
N SER A 162 -8.98 8.82 11.79
CA SER A 162 -8.92 7.41 12.14
C SER A 162 -7.67 7.08 12.94
N ARG A 163 -7.77 6.20 13.94
CA ARG A 163 -6.62 5.75 14.74
C ARG A 163 -5.74 4.75 14.01
N VAL A 164 -6.34 3.97 13.10
CA VAL A 164 -5.65 2.85 12.46
C VAL A 164 -6.30 2.48 11.13
N LEU A 165 -5.48 2.13 10.14
CA LEU A 165 -5.90 1.45 8.93
C LEU A 165 -5.80 -0.07 9.13
N LEU A 166 -6.90 -0.79 8.93
CA LEU A 166 -6.96 -2.26 9.01
C LEU A 166 -6.93 -2.85 7.60
N TYR A 167 -5.92 -3.64 7.29
CA TYR A 167 -5.83 -4.36 6.02
C TYR A 167 -5.00 -5.63 6.14
N LEU A 168 -5.62 -6.78 5.97
CA LEU A 168 -4.93 -8.07 6.08
C LEU A 168 -3.84 -8.25 5.01
N GLY A 169 -4.03 -7.68 3.83
CA GLY A 169 -3.15 -7.82 2.67
C GLY A 169 -3.58 -8.94 1.73
N HIS A 170 -3.04 -8.93 0.52
CA HIS A 170 -3.30 -9.94 -0.48
C HIS A 170 -2.05 -10.23 -1.33
N LYS A 171 -1.88 -11.48 -1.77
CA LYS A 171 -0.70 -11.93 -2.56
C LYS A 171 -0.52 -11.20 -3.90
N SER A 172 -1.57 -10.57 -4.42
CA SER A 172 -1.51 -9.77 -5.65
C SER A 172 -1.11 -8.31 -5.41
N ASP A 173 -0.99 -7.88 -4.16
CA ASP A 173 -0.64 -6.50 -3.84
C ASP A 173 0.86 -6.31 -4.03
N ILE A 174 1.22 -5.59 -5.09
CA ILE A 174 2.62 -5.26 -5.41
C ILE A 174 3.02 -3.87 -4.94
N PHE A 175 2.03 -3.01 -4.69
CA PHE A 175 2.18 -1.71 -4.09
C PHE A 175 0.83 -1.29 -3.49
N THR A 176 0.75 -1.24 -2.19
CA THR A 176 -0.49 -0.86 -1.49
C THR A 176 -0.47 0.64 -1.24
N LEU A 177 -0.98 1.42 -2.23
CA LEU A 177 -1.05 2.89 -2.14
C LEU A 177 -1.76 3.34 -0.87
N THR A 178 -2.87 2.73 -0.52
CA THR A 178 -3.65 3.10 0.67
C THR A 178 -2.85 2.98 1.97
N ALA A 179 -2.01 1.96 2.10
CA ALA A 179 -1.12 1.86 3.27
C ALA A 179 -0.08 2.98 3.28
N GLU A 180 0.47 3.34 2.12
CA GLU A 180 1.40 4.46 2.00
C GLU A 180 0.72 5.80 2.28
N GLU A 181 -0.52 6.00 1.81
CA GLU A 181 -1.35 7.17 2.10
C GLU A 181 -1.57 7.33 3.61
N ALA A 182 -1.97 6.25 4.28
CA ALA A 182 -2.15 6.24 5.74
C ALA A 182 -0.84 6.57 6.48
N ILE A 183 0.28 5.94 6.09
CA ILE A 183 1.60 6.18 6.68
C ILE A 183 2.05 7.63 6.51
N LYS A 184 1.82 8.25 5.34
CA LYS A 184 2.14 9.68 5.11
C LYS A 184 1.32 10.63 5.99
N LEU A 185 0.12 10.23 6.37
CA LEU A 185 -0.74 10.96 7.32
C LEU A 185 -0.50 10.55 8.79
N CYS A 186 0.52 9.75 9.06
CA CYS A 186 0.83 9.21 10.38
C CYS A 186 -0.33 8.38 10.99
N VAL A 187 -1.05 7.65 10.14
CA VAL A 187 -2.06 6.68 10.56
C VAL A 187 -1.43 5.27 10.50
N PRO A 188 -1.27 4.59 11.64
CA PRO A 188 -0.68 3.26 11.70
C PRO A 188 -1.47 2.22 10.90
N VAL A 189 -0.77 1.20 10.41
CA VAL A 189 -1.38 0.10 9.64
C VAL A 189 -1.26 -1.21 10.39
N ILE A 190 -2.35 -1.97 10.54
CA ILE A 190 -2.31 -3.34 11.02
C ILE A 190 -2.57 -4.30 9.86
N THR A 191 -1.70 -5.30 9.72
CA THR A 191 -1.70 -6.22 8.58
C THR A 191 -1.17 -7.59 8.96
N TYR A 192 -1.40 -8.60 8.10
CA TYR A 192 -0.66 -9.87 8.13
C TYR A 192 0.68 -9.81 7.35
N GLY A 193 1.03 -8.67 6.79
CA GLY A 193 2.25 -8.54 6.00
C GLY A 193 2.23 -9.33 4.69
N ILE A 194 1.05 -9.60 4.13
CA ILE A 194 0.90 -10.33 2.87
C ILE A 194 1.15 -9.38 1.69
N GLY A 195 1.87 -9.86 0.67
CA GLY A 195 2.16 -9.06 -0.50
C GLY A 195 3.23 -7.99 -0.20
N SER A 196 3.09 -6.82 -0.78
CA SER A 196 3.99 -5.68 -0.58
C SER A 196 3.92 -5.07 0.83
N LEU A 197 2.90 -5.42 1.62
CA LEU A 197 2.76 -4.94 2.99
C LEU A 197 3.88 -5.44 3.90
N SER A 198 4.49 -6.61 3.59
CA SER A 198 5.67 -7.11 4.31
C SER A 198 6.89 -6.19 4.24
N GLU A 199 6.93 -5.29 3.26
CA GLU A 199 8.01 -4.32 3.06
C GLU A 199 7.60 -2.89 3.45
N ARG A 200 6.29 -2.61 3.40
CA ARG A 200 5.75 -1.28 3.71
C ARG A 200 5.50 -1.06 5.18
N VAL A 201 5.03 -2.09 5.85
CA VAL A 201 4.77 -2.00 7.28
C VAL A 201 5.99 -2.51 8.05
N SER A 202 6.59 -1.61 8.80
CA SER A 202 7.68 -1.90 9.73
C SER A 202 7.09 -2.05 11.12
N HIS A 203 7.10 -3.27 11.63
CA HIS A 203 6.50 -3.62 12.92
C HIS A 203 7.04 -2.74 14.06
N GLY A 204 6.12 -2.08 14.80
CA GLY A 204 6.45 -1.18 15.88
C GLY A 204 7.00 0.20 15.47
N ASN A 205 7.01 0.52 14.15
CA ASN A 205 7.45 1.84 13.64
C ASN A 205 6.35 2.60 12.93
N ASN A 206 5.62 1.96 12.02
CA ASN A 206 4.51 2.58 11.28
C ASN A 206 3.25 1.72 11.29
N GLY A 207 3.21 0.72 12.15
CA GLY A 207 2.10 -0.20 12.30
C GLY A 207 2.56 -1.52 12.92
N PHE A 208 1.69 -2.54 12.81
CA PHE A 208 1.97 -3.87 13.34
C PHE A 208 1.70 -4.95 12.29
N ILE A 209 2.60 -5.93 12.22
CA ILE A 209 2.42 -7.15 11.44
C ILE A 209 1.99 -8.25 12.41
N ALA A 210 0.77 -8.73 12.26
CA ALA A 210 0.18 -9.79 13.06
C ALA A 210 0.40 -11.15 12.40
N LYS A 211 0.56 -12.19 13.19
CA LYS A 211 0.75 -13.57 12.73
C LYS A 211 -0.58 -14.33 12.59
N ASN A 212 -1.60 -13.89 13.32
CA ASN A 212 -2.92 -14.49 13.36
C ASN A 212 -4.00 -13.48 13.78
N SER A 213 -5.26 -13.91 13.77
CA SER A 213 -6.40 -13.05 14.09
C SER A 213 -6.38 -12.52 15.53
N SER A 214 -5.88 -13.29 16.48
CA SER A 214 -5.78 -12.88 17.89
C SER A 214 -4.75 -11.76 18.07
N GLU A 215 -3.57 -11.85 17.42
CA GLU A 215 -2.59 -10.76 17.43
C GLU A 215 -3.10 -9.54 16.68
N PHE A 216 -3.82 -9.72 15.55
CA PHE A 216 -4.41 -8.64 14.80
C PHE A 216 -5.42 -7.87 15.66
N ALA A 217 -6.31 -8.59 16.33
CA ALA A 217 -7.28 -8.01 17.25
C ALA A 217 -6.60 -7.30 18.43
N LYS A 218 -5.57 -7.91 19.03
CA LYS A 218 -4.79 -7.32 20.12
C LYS A 218 -4.17 -5.98 19.70
N TYR A 219 -3.43 -5.93 18.59
CA TYR A 219 -2.80 -4.69 18.12
C TYR A 219 -3.84 -3.63 17.76
N THR A 220 -5.01 -4.04 17.24
CA THR A 220 -6.10 -3.11 17.00
C THR A 220 -6.60 -2.51 18.31
N LEU A 221 -6.89 -3.32 19.32
CA LEU A 221 -7.36 -2.86 20.63
C LEU A 221 -6.32 -1.97 21.33
N ASP A 222 -5.03 -2.32 21.25
CA ASP A 222 -3.93 -1.53 21.81
C ASP A 222 -3.94 -0.11 21.18
N LEU A 223 -3.99 0.01 19.84
CA LEU A 223 -4.02 1.32 19.17
C LEU A 223 -5.34 2.10 19.38
N MET A 224 -6.44 1.39 19.54
CA MET A 224 -7.74 2.01 19.79
C MET A 224 -7.90 2.54 21.21
N ASN A 225 -7.19 1.96 22.19
CA ASN A 225 -7.40 2.25 23.59
C ASN A 225 -6.20 2.89 24.31
N ASP A 226 -4.99 2.80 23.74
CA ASP A 226 -3.78 3.39 24.32
C ASP A 226 -3.26 4.56 23.48
N ASP A 227 -3.51 5.77 23.97
CA ASP A 227 -3.06 7.01 23.33
C ASP A 227 -1.53 7.15 23.32
N THR A 228 -0.82 6.51 24.25
CA THR A 228 0.64 6.56 24.34
C THR A 228 1.26 5.78 23.20
N ILE A 229 0.83 4.54 22.97
CA ILE A 229 1.28 3.71 21.85
C ILE A 229 0.99 4.41 20.52
N LEU A 230 -0.20 5.00 20.38
CA LEU A 230 -0.58 5.72 19.17
C LEU A 230 0.33 6.92 18.91
N ARG A 231 0.59 7.77 19.93
CA ARG A 231 1.50 8.94 19.80
C ARG A 231 2.94 8.54 19.48
N GLU A 232 3.45 7.47 20.09
CA GLU A 232 4.79 6.98 19.78
C GLU A 232 4.91 6.57 18.30
N LEU A 233 3.95 5.83 17.77
CA LEU A 233 3.95 5.45 16.37
C LEU A 233 3.80 6.67 15.45
N LYS A 234 2.88 7.60 15.75
CA LYS A 234 2.71 8.83 14.98
C LYS A 234 4.02 9.63 14.94
N THR A 235 4.72 9.75 16.06
CA THR A 235 6.01 10.46 16.14
C THR A 235 7.09 9.78 15.31
N LYS A 236 7.19 8.45 15.35
CA LYS A 236 8.13 7.68 14.53
C LYS A 236 7.84 7.85 13.03
N MET A 237 6.57 7.79 12.64
CA MET A 237 6.14 7.99 11.25
C MET A 237 6.40 9.40 10.77
N PHE A 238 6.11 10.41 11.59
CA PHE A 238 6.29 11.82 11.25
C PHE A 238 7.75 12.12 10.87
N LYS A 239 8.71 11.59 11.61
CA LYS A 239 10.14 11.77 11.34
C LYS A 239 10.56 11.21 9.97
N LYS A 240 9.86 10.19 9.47
CA LYS A 240 10.23 9.47 8.24
C LYS A 240 9.31 9.73 7.04
N ARG A 241 8.17 10.42 7.26
CA ARG A 241 7.13 10.55 6.22
C ARG A 241 7.61 11.18 4.92
N LEU A 242 8.66 12.01 4.96
CA LEU A 242 9.20 12.73 3.80
C LEU A 242 10.48 12.10 3.22
N GLU A 243 10.95 10.95 3.72
CA GLU A 243 12.14 10.28 3.18
C GLU A 243 11.96 9.83 1.72
N ILE A 244 10.74 9.45 1.32
CA ILE A 244 10.40 9.06 -0.04
C ILE A 244 9.40 10.05 -0.62
N THR A 245 9.90 10.94 -1.48
CA THR A 245 9.12 11.91 -2.23
C THR A 245 9.31 11.70 -3.73
N TRP A 246 8.49 12.34 -4.56
CA TRP A 246 8.66 12.28 -6.03
C TRP A 246 10.00 12.82 -6.49
N SER A 247 10.59 13.80 -5.80
CA SER A 247 11.94 14.31 -6.10
C SER A 247 12.98 13.22 -5.87
N VAL A 248 12.98 12.56 -4.71
CA VAL A 248 13.90 11.46 -4.38
C VAL A 248 13.78 10.31 -5.38
N ILE A 249 12.55 10.00 -5.80
CA ILE A 249 12.30 8.97 -6.82
C ILE A 249 12.89 9.39 -8.17
N ALA A 250 12.67 10.64 -8.61
CA ALA A 250 13.21 11.16 -9.85
C ALA A 250 14.77 11.15 -9.84
N ASP A 251 15.39 11.57 -8.74
CA ASP A 251 16.84 11.50 -8.57
C ASP A 251 17.36 10.06 -8.66
N THR A 252 16.61 9.10 -8.12
CA THR A 252 16.96 7.68 -8.24
C THR A 252 16.93 7.20 -9.69
N TRP A 253 15.94 7.61 -10.47
CA TRP A 253 15.89 7.33 -11.91
C TRP A 253 17.07 7.97 -12.65
N ILE A 254 17.34 9.25 -12.41
CA ILE A 254 18.45 9.99 -13.02
C ILE A 254 19.80 9.30 -12.72
N LYS A 255 20.05 8.97 -11.46
CA LYS A 255 21.28 8.32 -11.02
C LYS A 255 21.51 6.96 -11.69
N ASN A 256 20.47 6.16 -11.88
CA ASN A 256 20.60 4.81 -12.42
C ASN A 256 20.61 4.76 -13.96
N PHE A 257 20.06 5.77 -14.63
CA PHE A 257 19.89 5.72 -16.08
C PHE A 257 20.55 6.87 -16.84
N LEU A 258 20.82 8.02 -16.24
CA LEU A 258 21.31 9.20 -16.95
C LEU A 258 22.72 9.67 -16.51
N ARG A 259 23.25 9.08 -15.44
CA ARG A 259 24.64 9.30 -15.00
C ARG A 259 25.56 8.16 -15.35
#